data_d1fbab096e25c2c525c3b948e3419c68
#
_entry.id   d1fbab096e25c2c525c3b948e3419c68
#
_cell.length_a   1.000
_cell.length_b   1.000
_cell.length_c   1.000
_cell.angle_alpha   90.00
_cell.angle_beta   90.00
_cell.angle_gamma   90.00
#
_symmetry.space_group_name_H-M   'P 1'
#
loop_
_entity.id
_entity.type
_entity.pdbx_description
1 polymer ?
#
loop_
_entity_poly.entity_id
_entity_poly.type
_entity_poly.pdbx_seq_one_letter_code
_entity_poly.pdbx_strand_id
1 'polypeptide(L)'
;GDVPFVSKAFTLSFVNGNMYANNNIADIGFTGNGLGILVGNYDSFGIYLETIHDLNGRYVFDVLQLSSNEVRIYDTQQNVSYLLVGYQRDEFDYDMLFYDNIEYFLQEYTAWERTNISLTGTPNPFDAEHFLQFTPEYNTTFSSSNDPFGTDVDNLTWDYSGGYEVFDVAGFDNLKILSLNYAIGDFEEFELTVLNDQVVNLFHMSSQTSYEFTGRAFIQILRDGKVSNSSIKNEDRKRTKIVRKKKKRFKS
;
A
#
# COMPACT_ATOMS: atom_id res chain seq x y z
N GLY A 1 -16.45 -7.50 15.79
CA GLY A 1 -15.51 -6.93 16.76
C GLY A 1 -14.39 -6.24 16.02
N ASP A 2 -13.84 -5.20 16.62
CA ASP A 2 -12.76 -4.46 15.98
C ASP A 2 -11.53 -5.37 15.83
N VAL A 3 -10.94 -5.33 14.65
CA VAL A 3 -9.72 -6.11 14.38
C VAL A 3 -8.58 -5.44 15.13
N PRO A 4 -7.81 -6.16 15.98
CA PRO A 4 -6.70 -5.57 16.70
C PRO A 4 -5.69 -4.91 15.76
N PHE A 5 -5.08 -3.80 16.19
CA PHE A 5 -4.08 -3.08 15.39
C PHE A 5 -2.93 -3.98 14.91
N VAL A 6 -2.54 -4.97 15.70
CA VAL A 6 -1.47 -5.94 15.37
C VAL A 6 -1.77 -6.71 14.08
N SER A 7 -3.04 -7.03 13.81
CA SER A 7 -3.41 -7.74 12.58
C SER A 7 -3.43 -6.84 11.34
N LYS A 8 -3.35 -5.53 11.53
CA LYS A 8 -3.31 -4.53 10.45
C LYS A 8 -1.90 -4.03 10.15
N ALA A 9 -0.97 -4.20 11.08
CA ALA A 9 0.41 -3.74 10.93
C ALA A 9 1.24 -4.71 10.10
N PHE A 10 2.06 -4.20 9.18
CA PHE A 10 3.08 -4.98 8.49
C PHE A 10 4.33 -5.09 9.34
N THR A 11 4.70 -4.01 10.02
CA THR A 11 5.81 -3.98 10.97
C THR A 11 5.38 -3.33 12.27
N LEU A 12 6.00 -3.78 13.36
CA LEU A 12 5.91 -3.16 14.67
C LEU A 12 7.32 -2.87 15.18
N SER A 13 7.52 -1.69 15.73
CA SER A 13 8.78 -1.29 16.36
C SER A 13 8.51 -0.76 17.76
N PHE A 14 9.29 -1.25 18.72
CA PHE A 14 9.20 -0.90 20.13
C PHE A 14 10.50 -0.22 20.55
N VAL A 15 10.47 1.10 20.74
CA VAL A 15 11.67 1.90 21.00
C VAL A 15 11.41 2.92 22.11
N ASN A 16 12.16 2.81 23.21
CA ASN A 16 12.12 3.77 24.32
C ASN A 16 10.71 4.04 24.88
N GLY A 17 9.88 3.02 25.01
CA GLY A 17 8.51 3.14 25.48
C GLY A 17 7.49 3.57 24.42
N ASN A 18 7.94 3.91 23.22
CA ASN A 18 7.09 4.24 22.11
C ASN A 18 6.86 3.05 21.19
N MET A 19 5.64 2.91 20.70
CA MET A 19 5.24 1.89 19.75
C MET A 19 4.98 2.54 18.39
N TYR A 20 5.64 2.01 17.37
CA TYR A 20 5.50 2.44 15.97
C TYR A 20 4.94 1.28 15.15
N ALA A 21 4.17 1.59 14.13
CA ALA A 21 3.61 0.61 13.22
C ALA A 21 3.56 1.14 11.78
N ASN A 22 3.80 0.24 10.84
CA ASN A 22 3.45 0.44 9.44
C ASN A 22 2.27 -0.46 9.12
N ASN A 23 1.17 0.09 8.74
CA ASN A 23 0.00 -0.66 8.28
C ASN A 23 -0.37 -0.34 6.83
N ASN A 24 -0.02 0.87 6.44
CA ASN A 24 -0.13 1.36 5.08
C ASN A 24 1.18 2.01 4.79
N ILE A 25 2.06 1.84 4.41
CA ILE A 25 3.26 2.23 3.71
C ILE A 25 3.67 3.70 3.82
N ALA A 26 2.93 4.56 4.48
CA ALA A 26 3.42 5.89 4.81
C ALA A 26 4.78 5.77 5.51
N ASP A 27 5.79 6.43 4.99
CA ASP A 27 7.17 6.49 5.50
C ASP A 27 8.01 5.20 5.34
N ILE A 28 7.58 4.22 4.58
CA ILE A 28 8.46 3.13 4.16
C ILE A 28 9.25 3.55 2.92
N GLY A 29 10.49 3.14 2.85
CA GLY A 29 11.37 3.30 1.72
C GLY A 29 11.94 4.69 1.60
N PHE A 30 11.22 5.64 1.09
CA PHE A 30 11.78 6.93 0.68
C PHE A 30 12.14 7.87 1.83
N THR A 31 11.31 7.98 2.87
CA THR A 31 11.56 8.82 4.04
C THR A 31 11.92 7.99 5.27
N GLY A 32 11.73 6.69 5.17
CA GLY A 32 11.64 5.80 6.29
C GLY A 32 12.97 5.50 6.94
N ASN A 33 13.10 5.87 8.17
CA ASN A 33 13.97 5.17 9.08
C ASN A 33 13.40 3.79 9.46
N GLY A 34 12.36 3.34 8.77
CA GLY A 34 11.71 2.04 8.88
C GLY A 34 10.89 1.81 10.14
N LEU A 35 10.73 2.79 11.01
CA LEU A 35 9.95 2.62 12.23
C LEU A 35 8.44 2.65 11.99
N GLY A 36 8.01 3.36 10.94
CA GLY A 36 6.62 3.69 10.72
C GLY A 36 6.15 4.90 11.53
N ILE A 37 4.85 5.06 11.63
CA ILE A 37 4.23 6.14 12.40
C ILE A 37 4.14 5.77 13.88
N LEU A 38 4.27 6.77 14.75
CA LEU A 38 4.00 6.60 16.18
C LEU A 38 2.51 6.33 16.37
N VAL A 39 2.19 5.16 16.95
CA VAL A 39 0.80 4.72 17.16
C VAL A 39 0.43 4.55 18.62
N GLY A 40 1.36 4.78 19.53
CA GLY A 40 1.11 4.68 20.97
C GLY A 40 2.36 4.38 21.79
N ASN A 41 2.14 3.84 22.97
CA ASN A 41 3.17 3.52 23.93
C ASN A 41 3.14 2.03 24.31
N TYR A 42 4.25 1.53 24.83
CA TYR A 42 4.33 0.18 25.38
C TYR A 42 5.11 0.14 26.67
N ASP A 43 4.82 -0.88 27.46
CA ASP A 43 5.64 -1.33 28.60
C ASP A 43 5.74 -2.85 28.59
N SER A 44 6.79 -3.39 29.19
CA SER A 44 7.00 -4.84 29.26
C SER A 44 7.41 -5.25 30.67
N PHE A 45 6.76 -6.26 31.20
CA PHE A 45 7.08 -6.82 32.53
C PHE A 45 6.89 -8.33 32.55
N GLY A 46 7.94 -9.04 32.84
CA GLY A 46 7.95 -10.50 32.80
C GLY A 46 7.67 -11.03 31.38
N ILE A 47 6.59 -11.78 31.25
CA ILE A 47 6.13 -12.33 29.97
C ILE A 47 5.06 -11.47 29.28
N TYR A 48 4.75 -10.30 29.85
CA TYR A 48 3.67 -9.47 29.36
C TYR A 48 4.20 -8.28 28.58
N LEU A 49 3.54 -7.99 27.48
CA LEU A 49 3.66 -6.76 26.71
C LEU A 49 2.35 -5.98 26.85
N GLU A 50 2.40 -4.85 27.52
CA GLU A 50 1.29 -3.92 27.56
C GLU A 50 1.47 -2.87 26.47
N THR A 51 0.45 -2.63 25.68
CA THR A 51 0.43 -1.58 24.66
C THR A 51 -0.77 -0.66 24.89
N ILE A 52 -0.56 0.63 24.69
CA ILE A 52 -1.61 1.64 24.68
C ILE A 52 -1.59 2.27 23.31
N HIS A 53 -2.48 1.79 22.44
CA HIS A 53 -2.64 2.30 21.10
C HIS A 53 -3.52 3.54 21.09
N ASP A 54 -3.11 4.61 20.43
CA ASP A 54 -3.77 5.93 20.48
C ASP A 54 -5.25 5.89 20.06
N LEU A 55 -5.62 4.97 19.18
CA LEU A 55 -6.99 4.82 18.69
C LEU A 55 -7.75 3.64 19.31
N ASN A 56 -7.06 2.51 19.54
CA ASN A 56 -7.71 1.27 19.94
C ASN A 56 -7.62 1.00 21.45
N GLY A 57 -6.90 1.84 22.19
CA GLY A 57 -6.77 1.72 23.64
C GLY A 57 -5.76 0.68 24.09
N ARG A 58 -6.01 0.12 25.27
CA ARG A 58 -5.06 -0.74 25.99
C ARG A 58 -5.23 -2.21 25.63
N TYR A 59 -4.10 -2.87 25.32
CA TYR A 59 -4.00 -4.32 25.14
C TYR A 59 -2.90 -4.89 26.02
N VAL A 60 -3.08 -6.12 26.48
CA VAL A 60 -2.05 -6.88 27.20
C VAL A 60 -1.89 -8.22 26.50
N PHE A 61 -0.67 -8.48 26.06
CA PHE A 61 -0.32 -9.71 25.35
C PHE A 61 0.60 -10.57 26.20
N ASP A 62 0.42 -11.87 26.16
CA ASP A 62 1.41 -12.83 26.61
C ASP A 62 2.49 -12.96 25.53
N VAL A 63 3.75 -12.84 25.90
CA VAL A 63 4.90 -12.89 25.00
C VAL A 63 5.68 -14.17 25.22
N LEU A 64 5.91 -14.90 24.14
CA LEU A 64 6.76 -16.07 24.13
C LEU A 64 7.81 -15.94 23.03
N GLN A 65 9.08 -15.87 23.41
CA GLN A 65 10.18 -15.98 22.47
C GLN A 65 10.32 -17.43 22.00
N LEU A 66 10.22 -17.67 20.69
CA LEU A 66 10.30 -18.98 20.06
C LEU A 66 11.71 -19.30 19.57
N SER A 67 12.41 -18.28 19.07
CA SER A 67 13.80 -18.39 18.59
C SER A 67 14.54 -17.07 18.82
N SER A 68 15.75 -16.93 18.26
CA SER A 68 16.51 -15.67 18.36
C SER A 68 15.85 -14.50 17.63
N ASN A 69 14.99 -14.78 16.65
CA ASN A 69 14.32 -13.77 15.81
C ASN A 69 12.82 -13.99 15.67
N GLU A 70 12.20 -14.88 16.46
CA GLU A 70 10.77 -15.12 16.40
C GLU A 70 10.14 -14.95 17.79
N VAL A 71 9.06 -14.18 17.83
CA VAL A 71 8.27 -13.93 19.03
C VAL A 71 6.81 -14.21 18.70
N ARG A 72 6.15 -14.95 19.56
CA ARG A 72 4.70 -15.08 19.56
C ARG A 72 4.11 -14.15 20.61
N ILE A 73 3.20 -13.29 20.20
CA ILE A 73 2.35 -12.52 21.10
C ILE A 73 0.94 -13.11 21.08
N TYR A 74 0.33 -13.25 22.23
CA TYR A 74 -0.98 -13.85 22.38
C TYR A 74 -1.94 -12.89 23.08
N ASP A 75 -3.02 -12.53 22.40
CA ASP A 75 -4.13 -11.78 22.95
C ASP A 75 -5.09 -12.75 23.64
N THR A 76 -5.07 -12.76 24.98
CA THR A 76 -5.93 -13.64 25.78
C THR A 76 -7.40 -13.25 25.73
N GLN A 77 -7.71 -11.99 25.46
CA GLN A 77 -9.10 -11.50 25.40
C GLN A 77 -9.79 -11.92 24.10
N GLN A 78 -9.05 -11.93 23.01
CA GLN A 78 -9.57 -12.29 21.69
C GLN A 78 -9.25 -13.72 21.27
N ASN A 79 -8.42 -14.42 22.08
CA ASN A 79 -7.93 -15.76 21.79
C ASN A 79 -7.21 -15.86 20.43
N VAL A 80 -6.34 -14.88 20.14
CA VAL A 80 -5.59 -14.79 18.88
C VAL A 80 -4.09 -14.74 19.16
N SER A 81 -3.33 -15.51 18.40
CA SER A 81 -1.86 -15.49 18.42
C SER A 81 -1.32 -14.85 17.16
N TYR A 82 -0.33 -13.99 17.33
CA TYR A 82 0.44 -13.38 16.24
C TYR A 82 1.88 -13.88 16.34
N LEU A 83 2.38 -14.41 15.23
CA LEU A 83 3.79 -14.76 15.09
C LEU A 83 4.52 -13.58 14.43
N LEU A 84 5.51 -13.04 15.13
CA LEU A 84 6.33 -11.93 14.67
C LEU A 84 7.73 -12.43 14.36
N VAL A 85 8.25 -12.07 13.20
CA VAL A 85 9.64 -12.32 12.82
C VAL A 85 10.44 -11.03 12.99
N GLY A 86 11.47 -11.08 13.82
CA GLY A 86 12.35 -9.94 14.07
C GLY A 86 13.43 -9.80 13.02
N TYR A 87 13.72 -8.59 12.63
CA TYR A 87 14.81 -8.22 11.72
C TYR A 87 15.71 -7.18 12.37
N GLN A 88 16.98 -7.20 12.03
CA GLN A 88 17.86 -6.10 12.38
C GLN A 88 17.47 -4.87 11.57
N ARG A 89 17.32 -3.75 12.26
CA ARG A 89 16.77 -2.52 11.69
C ARG A 89 17.60 -1.96 10.53
N ASP A 90 18.91 -2.08 10.61
CA ASP A 90 19.88 -1.61 9.64
C ASP A 90 20.09 -2.57 8.46
N GLU A 91 19.54 -3.79 8.56
CA GLU A 91 19.62 -4.83 7.52
C GLU A 91 18.26 -5.10 6.84
N PHE A 92 17.18 -4.52 7.38
CA PHE A 92 15.84 -4.78 6.87
C PHE A 92 15.56 -3.99 5.60
N ASP A 93 15.17 -4.68 4.54
CA ASP A 93 14.82 -4.08 3.27
C ASP A 93 13.37 -3.56 3.29
N TYR A 94 13.23 -2.29 3.66
CA TYR A 94 11.93 -1.62 3.71
C TYR A 94 11.37 -1.34 2.33
N ASP A 95 12.23 -1.09 1.35
CA ASP A 95 11.81 -0.86 -0.03
C ASP A 95 11.22 -2.13 -0.62
N MET A 96 11.82 -3.29 -0.35
CA MET A 96 11.26 -4.58 -0.75
C MET A 96 9.90 -4.82 -0.11
N LEU A 97 9.77 -4.59 1.21
CA LEU A 97 8.48 -4.71 1.90
C LEU A 97 7.41 -3.79 1.27
N PHE A 98 7.80 -2.57 0.94
CA PHE A 98 6.94 -1.61 0.27
C PHE A 98 6.46 -2.14 -1.07
N TYR A 99 7.38 -2.51 -1.95
CA TYR A 99 7.01 -2.98 -3.28
C TYR A 99 6.28 -4.33 -3.27
N ASP A 100 6.51 -5.18 -2.27
CA ASP A 100 5.71 -6.41 -2.07
C ASP A 100 4.25 -6.12 -1.71
N ASN A 101 3.96 -4.92 -1.19
CA ASN A 101 2.65 -4.49 -0.79
C ASN A 101 2.12 -3.28 -1.59
N ILE A 102 2.64 -3.04 -2.79
CA ILE A 102 2.32 -1.87 -3.62
C ILE A 102 0.83 -1.74 -3.96
N GLU A 103 0.10 -2.85 -4.04
CA GLU A 103 -1.34 -2.82 -4.26
C GLU A 103 -2.08 -2.13 -3.11
N TYR A 104 -1.60 -2.28 -1.87
CA TYR A 104 -2.14 -1.55 -0.72
C TYR A 104 -1.89 -0.05 -0.84
N PHE A 105 -0.69 0.33 -1.28
CA PHE A 105 -0.35 1.72 -1.51
C PHE A 105 -1.25 2.38 -2.55
N LEU A 106 -1.52 1.70 -3.66
CA LEU A 106 -2.44 2.20 -4.68
C LEU A 106 -3.86 2.43 -4.13
N GLN A 107 -4.25 1.69 -3.09
CA GLN A 107 -5.57 1.77 -2.45
C GLN A 107 -5.66 2.77 -1.29
N GLU A 108 -4.56 3.45 -0.94
CA GLU A 108 -4.52 4.39 0.19
C GLU A 108 -5.19 5.74 -0.08
N TYR A 109 -5.40 6.06 -1.36
CA TYR A 109 -5.99 7.33 -1.77
C TYR A 109 -7.35 7.11 -2.42
N THR A 110 -8.28 8.03 -2.17
CA THR A 110 -9.60 8.01 -2.81
C THR A 110 -9.47 8.13 -4.32
N ALA A 111 -8.50 8.91 -4.79
CA ALA A 111 -8.17 9.04 -6.20
C ALA A 111 -6.67 9.38 -6.38
N TRP A 112 -6.15 9.04 -7.53
CA TRP A 112 -4.84 9.46 -8.02
C TRP A 112 -5.06 10.43 -9.17
N GLU A 113 -4.60 11.68 -9.03
CA GLU A 113 -4.69 12.69 -10.07
C GLU A 113 -3.39 12.75 -10.87
N ARG A 114 -3.49 12.72 -12.18
CA ARG A 114 -2.33 12.96 -13.04
C ARG A 114 -1.86 14.41 -12.92
N THR A 115 -0.69 14.62 -12.36
CA THR A 115 -0.14 15.96 -12.09
C THR A 115 0.94 16.38 -13.07
N ASN A 116 1.55 15.42 -13.78
CA ASN A 116 2.62 15.71 -14.72
C ASN A 116 2.71 14.64 -15.82
N ILE A 117 3.30 15.02 -16.94
CA ILE A 117 3.80 14.11 -17.98
C ILE A 117 5.30 14.37 -18.09
N SER A 118 6.10 13.50 -17.47
CA SER A 118 7.56 13.67 -17.40
C SER A 118 8.28 13.25 -18.69
N LEU A 119 7.62 12.43 -19.52
CA LEU A 119 8.07 12.05 -20.86
C LEU A 119 6.86 11.91 -21.77
N THR A 120 6.85 12.66 -22.88
CA THR A 120 5.80 12.56 -23.89
C THR A 120 6.22 11.61 -25.00
N GLY A 121 5.43 10.56 -25.19
CA GLY A 121 5.55 9.60 -26.27
C GLY A 121 4.55 9.84 -27.39
N THR A 122 4.01 8.78 -27.98
CA THR A 122 2.95 8.88 -29.00
C THR A 122 1.59 9.10 -28.32
N PRO A 123 0.70 9.95 -28.89
CA PRO A 123 -0.66 10.11 -28.39
C PRO A 123 -1.39 8.78 -28.30
N ASN A 124 -2.17 8.60 -27.22
CA ASN A 124 -2.90 7.39 -26.95
C ASN A 124 -4.19 7.68 -26.14
N PRO A 125 -5.16 6.76 -26.09
CA PRO A 125 -6.43 6.98 -25.40
C PRO A 125 -6.28 7.32 -23.92
N PHE A 126 -5.29 6.76 -23.21
CA PHE A 126 -5.03 7.02 -21.79
C PHE A 126 -4.63 8.48 -21.50
N ASP A 127 -4.22 9.24 -22.52
CA ASP A 127 -3.94 10.67 -22.37
C ASP A 127 -5.16 11.49 -21.91
N ALA A 128 -6.38 10.99 -22.11
CA ALA A 128 -7.61 11.62 -21.64
C ALA A 128 -7.96 11.30 -20.18
N GLU A 129 -7.35 10.26 -19.60
CA GLU A 129 -7.65 9.82 -18.25
C GLU A 129 -6.84 10.61 -17.24
N HIS A 130 -7.51 11.48 -16.49
CA HIS A 130 -6.87 12.42 -15.56
C HIS A 130 -6.83 11.90 -14.13
N PHE A 131 -7.76 11.00 -13.77
CA PHE A 131 -7.84 10.41 -12.44
C PHE A 131 -7.94 8.89 -12.52
N LEU A 132 -7.33 8.22 -11.53
CA LEU A 132 -7.44 6.79 -11.31
C LEU A 132 -7.90 6.52 -9.88
N GLN A 133 -8.66 5.46 -9.69
CA GLN A 133 -9.00 4.92 -8.38
C GLN A 133 -8.73 3.43 -8.37
N PHE A 134 -8.12 2.94 -7.31
CA PHE A 134 -7.89 1.50 -7.09
C PHE A 134 -8.68 1.07 -5.87
N THR A 135 -9.60 0.12 -6.05
CA THR A 135 -10.42 -0.39 -4.96
C THR A 135 -10.15 -1.87 -4.72
N PRO A 136 -10.19 -2.33 -3.46
CA PRO A 136 -10.00 -3.74 -3.13
C PRO A 136 -11.27 -4.58 -3.36
N GLU A 137 -12.37 -3.96 -3.77
CA GLU A 137 -13.63 -4.63 -3.99
C GLU A 137 -13.54 -5.63 -5.15
N TYR A 138 -14.16 -6.80 -4.96
CA TYR A 138 -14.30 -7.85 -5.99
C TYR A 138 -12.99 -8.23 -6.73
N ASN A 139 -11.89 -8.40 -5.99
CA ASN A 139 -10.61 -8.82 -6.56
C ASN A 139 -9.91 -7.78 -7.45
N THR A 140 -9.66 -6.61 -6.90
CA THR A 140 -8.85 -5.57 -7.53
C THR A 140 -9.54 -4.92 -8.74
N THR A 141 -10.43 -3.97 -8.46
CA THR A 141 -11.04 -3.12 -9.49
C THR A 141 -10.37 -1.75 -9.51
N PHE A 142 -10.34 -1.16 -10.69
CA PHE A 142 -9.98 0.24 -10.87
C PHE A 142 -11.11 0.99 -11.56
N SER A 143 -11.10 2.30 -11.40
CA SER A 143 -11.91 3.23 -12.18
C SER A 143 -11.01 4.36 -12.67
N SER A 144 -11.37 4.96 -13.80
CA SER A 144 -10.70 6.16 -14.30
C SER A 144 -11.69 7.23 -14.75
N SER A 145 -11.23 8.49 -14.76
CA SER A 145 -12.04 9.66 -15.04
C SER A 145 -11.32 10.62 -15.99
N ASN A 146 -12.12 11.20 -16.91
CA ASN A 146 -11.71 12.26 -17.82
C ASN A 146 -12.03 13.66 -17.26
N ASP A 147 -12.51 13.76 -16.02
CA ASP A 147 -12.85 15.04 -15.40
C ASP A 147 -11.65 16.01 -15.45
N PRO A 148 -11.89 17.33 -15.51
CA PRO A 148 -10.84 18.33 -15.52
C PRO A 148 -9.91 18.23 -14.31
N PHE A 149 -8.63 18.53 -14.49
CA PHE A 149 -7.67 18.61 -13.39
C PHE A 149 -8.16 19.53 -12.27
N GLY A 150 -7.90 19.13 -11.03
CA GLY A 150 -8.33 19.86 -9.84
C GLY A 150 -9.80 19.64 -9.46
N THR A 151 -10.52 18.76 -10.14
CA THR A 151 -11.87 18.35 -9.70
C THR A 151 -11.78 17.75 -8.29
N ASP A 152 -12.71 18.13 -7.43
CA ASP A 152 -12.81 17.57 -6.08
C ASP A 152 -13.12 16.07 -6.18
N VAL A 153 -12.42 15.27 -5.37
CA VAL A 153 -12.53 13.80 -5.42
C VAL A 153 -13.95 13.28 -5.16
N ASP A 154 -14.73 14.02 -4.36
CA ASP A 154 -16.14 13.69 -4.06
C ASP A 154 -17.08 13.97 -5.25
N ASN A 155 -16.65 14.70 -6.25
CA ASN A 155 -17.40 15.09 -7.43
C ASN A 155 -16.93 14.40 -8.72
N LEU A 156 -15.99 13.46 -8.62
CA LEU A 156 -15.47 12.75 -9.79
C LEU A 156 -16.53 11.84 -10.41
N THR A 157 -16.60 11.89 -11.73
CA THR A 157 -17.37 10.95 -12.55
C THR A 157 -16.42 9.87 -13.07
N TRP A 158 -16.71 8.62 -12.78
CA TRP A 158 -15.90 7.50 -13.26
C TRP A 158 -16.39 7.05 -14.63
N ASP A 159 -15.63 7.41 -15.66
CA ASP A 159 -15.99 7.15 -17.08
C ASP A 159 -15.70 5.71 -17.48
N TYR A 160 -14.62 5.14 -16.95
CA TYR A 160 -14.19 3.79 -17.24
C TYR A 160 -13.96 3.01 -15.95
N SER A 161 -14.10 1.69 -16.05
CA SER A 161 -13.80 0.77 -14.96
C SER A 161 -13.31 -0.57 -15.50
N GLY A 162 -12.67 -1.34 -14.63
CA GLY A 162 -12.17 -2.66 -14.98
C GLY A 162 -11.45 -3.34 -13.83
N GLY A 163 -10.71 -4.38 -14.14
CA GLY A 163 -9.81 -5.06 -13.21
C GLY A 163 -8.38 -4.56 -13.36
N TYR A 164 -7.61 -4.55 -12.27
CA TYR A 164 -6.17 -4.31 -12.34
C TYR A 164 -5.39 -5.45 -11.70
N GLU A 165 -4.16 -5.62 -12.13
CA GLU A 165 -3.20 -6.56 -11.56
C GLU A 165 -1.82 -5.91 -11.50
N VAL A 166 -1.07 -6.22 -10.45
CA VAL A 166 0.32 -5.78 -10.30
C VAL A 166 1.23 -7.01 -10.34
N PHE A 167 2.31 -6.93 -11.11
CA PHE A 167 3.25 -8.02 -11.32
C PHE A 167 4.67 -7.60 -10.95
N ASP A 168 5.40 -8.51 -10.32
CA ASP A 168 6.84 -8.35 -10.09
C ASP A 168 7.62 -8.36 -11.40
N VAL A 169 8.75 -7.68 -11.40
CA VAL A 169 9.71 -7.71 -12.51
C VAL A 169 10.99 -8.40 -12.05
N ALA A 170 11.31 -9.54 -12.62
CA ALA A 170 12.48 -10.32 -12.23
C ALA A 170 13.78 -9.49 -12.32
N GLY A 171 14.50 -9.40 -11.18
CA GLY A 171 15.74 -8.64 -11.06
C GLY A 171 15.57 -7.13 -10.90
N PHE A 172 14.36 -6.67 -10.56
CA PHE A 172 14.06 -5.25 -10.30
C PHE A 172 13.04 -5.12 -9.16
N ASP A 173 13.51 -5.03 -7.94
CA ASP A 173 12.66 -5.02 -6.75
C ASP A 173 11.83 -3.74 -6.64
N ASN A 174 12.33 -2.62 -7.17
CA ASN A 174 11.69 -1.31 -7.19
C ASN A 174 10.92 -1.00 -8.48
N LEU A 175 10.53 -2.00 -9.24
CA LEU A 175 9.77 -1.86 -10.47
C LEU A 175 8.67 -2.92 -10.52
N LYS A 176 7.45 -2.49 -10.78
CA LYS A 176 6.30 -3.38 -11.01
C LYS A 176 5.71 -3.15 -12.40
N ILE A 177 4.92 -4.10 -12.88
CA ILE A 177 4.04 -3.89 -14.03
C ILE A 177 2.62 -3.77 -13.51
N LEU A 178 1.99 -2.64 -13.77
CA LEU A 178 0.56 -2.43 -13.58
C LEU A 178 -0.17 -2.73 -14.87
N SER A 179 -1.12 -3.64 -14.82
CA SER A 179 -2.03 -3.95 -15.94
C SER A 179 -3.43 -3.48 -15.62
N LEU A 180 -4.03 -2.72 -16.53
CA LEU A 180 -5.42 -2.28 -16.46
C LEU A 180 -6.23 -3.01 -17.54
N ASN A 181 -7.24 -3.78 -17.12
CA ASN A 181 -8.15 -4.52 -18.00
C ASN A 181 -9.50 -3.83 -17.97
N TYR A 182 -9.80 -3.00 -18.94
CA TYR A 182 -11.06 -2.26 -19.02
C TYR A 182 -12.25 -3.20 -19.32
N ALA A 183 -13.39 -2.91 -18.71
CA ALA A 183 -14.61 -3.69 -18.89
C ALA A 183 -15.10 -3.74 -20.35
N ILE A 184 -14.71 -2.75 -21.16
CA ILE A 184 -15.00 -2.69 -22.60
C ILE A 184 -14.08 -3.57 -23.45
N GLY A 185 -13.08 -4.21 -22.84
CA GLY A 185 -12.16 -5.12 -23.51
C GLY A 185 -10.81 -4.54 -23.91
N ASP A 186 -10.56 -3.27 -23.63
CA ASP A 186 -9.24 -2.65 -23.81
C ASP A 186 -8.28 -3.04 -22.68
N PHE A 187 -6.99 -2.94 -22.97
CA PHE A 187 -5.92 -3.37 -22.08
C PHE A 187 -4.73 -2.42 -22.16
N GLU A 188 -4.29 -1.92 -21.01
CA GLU A 188 -3.12 -1.07 -20.88
C GLU A 188 -2.09 -1.64 -19.92
N GLU A 189 -0.82 -1.47 -20.21
CA GLU A 189 0.29 -1.90 -19.35
C GLU A 189 1.27 -0.76 -19.08
N PHE A 190 1.65 -0.65 -17.81
CA PHE A 190 2.58 0.37 -17.34
C PHE A 190 3.73 -0.25 -16.55
N GLU A 191 4.94 0.28 -16.71
CA GLU A 191 5.97 0.15 -15.67
C GLU A 191 5.61 1.11 -14.53
N LEU A 192 5.34 0.58 -13.35
CA LEU A 192 4.99 1.34 -12.15
C LEU A 192 6.23 1.49 -11.27
N THR A 193 6.56 2.73 -10.93
CA THR A 193 7.57 3.10 -9.93
C THR A 193 6.99 4.11 -8.96
N VAL A 194 7.47 4.10 -7.73
CA VAL A 194 7.09 5.06 -6.69
C VAL A 194 8.14 6.15 -6.59
N LEU A 195 7.71 7.40 -6.63
CA LEU A 195 8.60 8.55 -6.49
C LEU A 195 8.69 9.04 -5.05
N ASN A 196 7.59 8.97 -4.31
CA ASN A 196 7.49 9.24 -2.88
C ASN A 196 6.15 8.70 -2.35
N ASP A 197 5.86 8.93 -1.07
CA ASP A 197 4.67 8.44 -0.36
C ASP A 197 3.32 8.84 -1.00
N GLN A 198 3.34 9.80 -1.92
CA GLN A 198 2.13 10.35 -2.53
C GLN A 198 2.18 10.36 -4.05
N VAL A 199 3.31 10.01 -4.66
CA VAL A 199 3.48 10.14 -6.11
C VAL A 199 3.98 8.84 -6.72
N VAL A 200 3.25 8.35 -7.73
CA VAL A 200 3.66 7.24 -8.57
C VAL A 200 3.97 7.71 -9.99
N ASN A 201 4.90 7.03 -10.64
CA ASN A 201 5.16 7.17 -12.05
C ASN A 201 4.68 5.93 -12.80
N LEU A 202 3.85 6.14 -13.81
CA LEU A 202 3.32 5.13 -14.71
C LEU A 202 3.92 5.35 -16.11
N PHE A 203 4.89 4.52 -16.49
CA PHE A 203 5.43 4.55 -17.83
C PHE A 203 4.61 3.61 -18.74
N HIS A 204 3.82 4.21 -19.62
CA HIS A 204 2.97 3.48 -20.57
C HIS A 204 3.82 2.82 -21.65
N MET A 205 3.88 1.49 -21.65
CA MET A 205 4.83 0.73 -22.45
C MET A 205 4.58 0.84 -23.97
N SER A 206 3.34 0.97 -24.40
CA SER A 206 2.99 1.04 -25.83
C SER A 206 3.23 2.42 -26.43
N SER A 207 2.86 3.51 -25.75
CA SER A 207 3.08 4.88 -26.25
C SER A 207 4.44 5.46 -25.87
N GLN A 208 5.12 4.87 -24.87
CA GLN A 208 6.34 5.39 -24.26
C GLN A 208 6.15 6.76 -23.58
N THR A 209 4.95 7.01 -23.08
CA THR A 209 4.62 8.20 -22.30
C THR A 209 4.76 7.89 -20.81
N SER A 210 5.30 8.82 -20.05
CA SER A 210 5.48 8.70 -18.60
C SER A 210 4.58 9.69 -17.89
N TYR A 211 3.63 9.17 -17.10
CA TYR A 211 2.67 9.94 -16.33
C TYR A 211 3.01 9.90 -14.85
N GLU A 212 2.95 11.06 -14.20
CA GLU A 212 3.06 11.15 -12.73
C GLU A 212 1.67 11.38 -12.14
N PHE A 213 1.28 10.52 -11.23
CA PHE A 213 0.02 10.59 -10.51
C PHE A 213 0.28 10.89 -9.05
N THR A 214 -0.47 11.85 -8.50
CA THR A 214 -0.42 12.24 -7.09
C THR A 214 -1.69 11.78 -6.38
N GLY A 215 -1.54 11.11 -5.24
CA GLY A 215 -2.65 10.66 -4.40
C GLY A 215 -3.44 11.83 -3.82
N ARG A 216 -4.76 11.73 -3.87
CA ARG A 216 -5.73 12.70 -3.35
C ARG A 216 -6.61 12.06 -2.30
N ALA A 217 -6.90 12.78 -1.24
CA ALA A 217 -7.73 12.34 -0.12
C ALA A 217 -7.26 10.98 0.44
N PHE A 218 -6.20 11.02 1.23
CA PHE A 218 -5.67 9.86 1.92
C PHE A 218 -6.73 9.20 2.81
N ILE A 219 -6.94 7.90 2.64
CA ILE A 219 -7.93 7.13 3.39
C ILE A 219 -7.35 6.75 4.74
N GLN A 220 -7.61 7.55 5.75
CA GLN A 220 -7.18 7.26 7.11
C GLN A 220 -8.05 6.17 7.73
N ILE A 221 -7.71 4.92 7.50
CA ILE A 221 -8.41 3.77 8.12
C ILE A 221 -8.28 3.79 9.66
N LEU A 222 -7.39 4.60 10.22
CA LEU A 222 -7.01 4.59 11.62
C LEU A 222 -7.52 5.75 12.46
N ARG A 223 -8.05 6.84 11.88
CA ARG A 223 -8.31 8.04 12.70
C ARG A 223 -9.66 8.10 13.41
N ASP A 224 -10.71 7.48 12.94
CA ASP A 224 -12.03 7.77 13.51
C ASP A 224 -12.87 6.57 13.96
N GLY A 225 -12.38 5.33 13.87
CA GLY A 225 -13.22 4.17 14.18
C GLY A 225 -14.52 4.11 13.35
N LYS A 226 -14.72 5.08 12.48
CA LYS A 226 -15.78 5.13 11.48
C LYS A 226 -15.16 4.63 10.18
N VAL A 227 -15.23 3.33 10.00
CA VAL A 227 -15.14 2.73 8.68
C VAL A 227 -16.17 3.45 7.81
N SER A 228 -15.72 4.23 6.82
CA SER A 228 -16.56 4.42 5.65
C SER A 228 -16.94 3.01 5.20
N ASN A 229 -18.16 2.74 4.85
CA ASN A 229 -18.81 1.43 4.69
C ASN A 229 -18.14 0.40 3.74
N SER A 230 -16.86 0.48 3.48
CA SER A 230 -16.03 -0.55 2.90
C SER A 230 -15.21 -1.21 4.00
N SER A 231 -15.81 -2.15 4.71
CA SER A 231 -15.08 -3.07 5.57
C SER A 231 -14.23 -3.98 4.68
N ILE A 232 -13.09 -3.47 4.24
CA ILE A 232 -12.09 -4.27 3.54
C ILE A 232 -11.49 -5.20 4.58
N LYS A 233 -11.90 -6.46 4.52
CA LYS A 233 -11.22 -7.49 5.28
C LYS A 233 -9.81 -7.62 4.74
N ASN A 234 -8.80 -7.55 5.61
CA ASN A 234 -7.40 -7.80 5.22
C ASN A 234 -7.19 -9.14 4.48
N GLU A 235 -8.13 -10.06 4.59
CA GLU A 235 -8.13 -11.36 3.90
C GLU A 235 -8.30 -11.23 2.38
N ASP A 236 -8.86 -10.13 1.88
CA ASP A 236 -9.15 -9.93 0.44
C ASP A 236 -8.01 -9.23 -0.30
N ARG A 237 -6.98 -8.75 0.42
CA ARG A 237 -5.84 -8.07 -0.18
C ARG A 237 -4.82 -9.08 -0.68
N LYS A 238 -4.51 -9.02 -1.96
CA LYS A 238 -3.50 -9.89 -2.60
C LYS A 238 -2.12 -9.24 -2.52
N ARG A 239 -1.11 -10.04 -2.16
CA ARG A 239 0.29 -9.69 -2.42
C ARG A 239 0.60 -9.95 -3.88
N THR A 240 1.49 -9.16 -4.47
CA THR A 240 2.04 -9.42 -5.80
C THR A 240 2.66 -10.82 -5.85
N LYS A 241 2.17 -11.69 -6.73
CA LYS A 241 2.56 -13.12 -6.74
C LYS A 241 3.15 -13.59 -8.07
N ILE A 242 2.99 -12.81 -9.13
CA ILE A 242 3.38 -13.23 -10.48
C ILE A 242 4.62 -12.43 -10.89
N VAL A 243 5.65 -13.13 -11.33
CA VAL A 243 6.91 -12.53 -11.78
C VAL A 243 6.94 -12.47 -13.30
N ARG A 244 7.15 -11.30 -13.87
CA ARG A 244 7.35 -11.09 -15.31
C ARG A 244 8.80 -10.71 -15.61
N LYS A 245 9.27 -11.04 -16.81
CA LYS A 245 10.55 -10.53 -17.29
C LYS A 245 10.35 -9.15 -17.88
N LYS A 246 11.25 -8.21 -17.57
CA LYS A 246 11.23 -6.88 -18.16
C LYS A 246 11.31 -6.98 -19.69
N LYS A 247 10.36 -6.36 -20.41
CA LYS A 247 10.44 -6.22 -21.86
C LYS A 247 11.64 -5.34 -22.21
N LYS A 248 12.47 -5.76 -23.15
CA LYS A 248 13.59 -4.92 -23.62
C LYS A 248 13.02 -3.64 -24.25
N ARG A 249 13.43 -2.48 -23.73
CA ARG A 249 13.19 -1.21 -24.42
C ARG A 249 13.97 -1.26 -25.72
N PHE A 250 13.27 -1.11 -26.83
CA PHE A 250 13.96 -0.90 -28.11
C PHE A 250 14.57 0.50 -28.06
N LYS A 251 15.91 0.60 -28.15
CA LYS A 251 16.55 1.88 -28.44
C LYS A 251 16.22 2.19 -29.89
N SER A 252 15.46 3.26 -30.12
CA SER A 252 15.33 3.89 -31.42
C SER A 252 16.63 4.57 -31.85
#